data_71811d87d3a727db6e9205276c32611f
#
_entry.id   71811d87d3a727db6e9205276c32611f
#
_cell.length_a   1.000
_cell.length_b   1.000
_cell.length_c   1.000
_cell.angle_alpha   90.00
_cell.angle_beta   90.00
_cell.angle_gamma   90.00
#
_symmetry.space_group_name_H-M   'P 1'
#
loop_
_entity.id
_entity.type
_entity.pdbx_description
1 polymer ?
#
loop_
_entity_poly.entity_id
_entity_poly.type
_entity_poly.pdbx_seq_one_letter_code
_entity_poly.pdbx_strand_id
1 'polypeptide(L)'
;MIECLITAGASGSGKTSVVVGLLSLLQRKGYNVGSFKCGPDYIDPMFHRAVMGVESHNLDLFLASADRVKEFYQRYSAGKTAVICEGAMGYFDGLGGITDEASAWKVADTLDLPVIAVIDAKGASLSIAAQILGLKSLRQPHHIVGVILNKCSKMLYQRLKPVLETETGVKIIGCLPYVEGAEFSSRYLGLYTAGEISDINQRIDKIADALEDNLDFEAFEELCKRNVKAGDGVEQVELEDSKNCASEGGDCTLDGRKTCANDNEPDDVGDRKTRANYGKPEASANCKTHSKAKIAVARDDAFCFLYEETLDTLKEQGAEIVFFSPLHDEGFPKGVSGLYLPGGYPELFAGELSFNEDMLKDVKSAIESGLPTVAECGGFLYLCESLEDGNGDIYEQVGIFKGAATNKEKLVRFGYSLLSQEEDSLLFRKGEEVPMHEFHYWDAADPGSDLLATKPLGGRSYRCAYSTDTLYAGFPHLYLAGKPKLAARFVEKAAAFGKRRCEK
;
A
#
# COMPACT_ATOMS: atom_id res chain seq x y z
N MET A 1 -13.38 -12.30 15.94
CA MET A 1 -13.04 -11.29 14.91
C MET A 1 -13.72 -11.69 13.60
N ILE A 2 -14.26 -10.75 12.83
CA ILE A 2 -14.72 -11.01 11.46
C ILE A 2 -13.51 -10.97 10.55
N GLU A 3 -13.25 -12.00 9.78
CA GLU A 3 -12.14 -12.08 8.83
C GLU A 3 -12.59 -12.76 7.55
N CYS A 4 -12.38 -12.16 6.40
CA CYS A 4 -12.63 -12.84 5.14
C CYS A 4 -11.83 -12.25 3.98
N LEU A 5 -11.69 -13.05 2.93
CA LEU A 5 -11.19 -12.61 1.64
C LEU A 5 -12.37 -12.45 0.66
N ILE A 6 -12.47 -11.28 0.03
CA ILE A 6 -13.46 -10.99 -1.00
C ILE A 6 -12.82 -11.26 -2.37
N THR A 7 -13.40 -12.13 -3.15
CA THR A 7 -12.88 -12.49 -4.47
C THR A 7 -13.97 -12.50 -5.55
N ALA A 8 -13.59 -12.78 -6.79
CA ALA A 8 -14.51 -12.95 -7.92
C ALA A 8 -13.90 -13.87 -8.99
N GLY A 9 -14.68 -14.25 -9.99
CA GLY A 9 -14.19 -15.05 -11.11
C GLY A 9 -13.34 -14.26 -12.11
N ALA A 10 -13.39 -12.91 -12.10
CA ALA A 10 -12.65 -12.06 -13.05
C ALA A 10 -12.49 -10.63 -12.50
N SER A 11 -11.57 -9.87 -13.14
CA SER A 11 -11.52 -8.41 -12.98
C SER A 11 -12.83 -7.76 -13.45
N GLY A 12 -13.20 -6.60 -12.85
CA GLY A 12 -14.42 -5.88 -13.21
C GLY A 12 -15.73 -6.49 -12.69
N SER A 13 -15.70 -7.58 -11.93
CA SER A 13 -16.88 -8.21 -11.31
C SER A 13 -17.47 -7.40 -10.14
N GLY A 14 -16.82 -6.30 -9.71
CA GLY A 14 -17.29 -5.41 -8.65
C GLY A 14 -16.76 -5.74 -7.25
N LYS A 15 -15.62 -6.45 -7.14
CA LYS A 15 -14.95 -6.70 -5.86
C LYS A 15 -14.74 -5.42 -5.06
N THR A 16 -14.08 -4.44 -5.67
CA THR A 16 -13.75 -3.16 -5.01
C THR A 16 -14.99 -2.44 -4.50
N SER A 17 -16.09 -2.40 -5.28
CA SER A 17 -17.35 -1.80 -4.81
C SER A 17 -17.91 -2.53 -3.59
N VAL A 18 -17.89 -3.88 -3.59
CA VAL A 18 -18.36 -4.66 -2.44
C VAL A 18 -17.43 -4.47 -1.24
N VAL A 19 -16.10 -4.45 -1.44
CA VAL A 19 -15.13 -4.24 -0.36
C VAL A 19 -15.31 -2.86 0.27
N VAL A 20 -15.35 -1.81 -0.54
CA VAL A 20 -15.55 -0.43 -0.06
C VAL A 20 -16.85 -0.30 0.72
N GLY A 21 -17.95 -0.87 0.19
CA GLY A 21 -19.22 -0.88 0.90
C GLY A 21 -19.19 -1.67 2.21
N LEU A 22 -18.51 -2.83 2.25
CA LEU A 22 -18.35 -3.62 3.48
C LEU A 22 -17.49 -2.89 4.51
N LEU A 23 -16.38 -2.28 4.10
CA LEU A 23 -15.52 -1.51 5.01
C LEU A 23 -16.31 -0.36 5.66
N SER A 24 -17.06 0.42 4.85
CA SER A 24 -17.90 1.49 5.35
C SER A 24 -19.01 0.96 6.27
N LEU A 25 -19.71 -0.10 5.88
CA LEU A 25 -20.77 -0.71 6.69
C LEU A 25 -20.24 -1.22 8.04
N LEU A 26 -19.09 -1.88 8.06
CA LEU A 26 -18.46 -2.36 9.29
C LEU A 26 -18.05 -1.20 10.20
N GLN A 27 -17.49 -0.11 9.65
CA GLN A 27 -17.19 1.11 10.43
C GLN A 27 -18.45 1.71 11.05
N ARG A 28 -19.54 1.84 10.29
CA ARG A 28 -20.84 2.33 10.78
C ARG A 28 -21.42 1.47 11.91
N LYS A 29 -21.15 0.16 11.86
CA LYS A 29 -21.53 -0.79 12.93
C LYS A 29 -20.59 -0.80 14.13
N GLY A 30 -19.57 0.07 14.14
CA GLY A 30 -18.65 0.25 15.26
C GLY A 30 -17.48 -0.73 15.33
N TYR A 31 -17.20 -1.47 14.24
CA TYR A 31 -16.01 -2.33 14.18
C TYR A 31 -14.74 -1.50 13.99
N ASN A 32 -13.65 -1.92 14.64
CA ASN A 32 -12.30 -1.46 14.30
C ASN A 32 -11.82 -2.26 13.10
N VAL A 33 -11.84 -1.62 11.92
CA VAL A 33 -11.64 -2.29 10.63
C VAL A 33 -10.20 -2.17 10.16
N GLY A 34 -9.64 -3.27 9.67
CA GLY A 34 -8.41 -3.33 8.88
C GLY A 34 -8.69 -3.88 7.49
N SER A 35 -7.85 -3.53 6.54
CA SER A 35 -7.96 -3.99 5.16
C SER A 35 -6.62 -4.52 4.64
N PHE A 36 -6.70 -5.52 3.74
CA PHE A 36 -5.55 -5.99 2.98
C PHE A 36 -5.91 -6.08 1.50
N LYS A 37 -4.92 -5.87 0.65
CA LYS A 37 -5.00 -6.11 -0.79
C LYS A 37 -4.07 -7.26 -1.17
N CYS A 38 -4.57 -8.26 -1.89
CA CYS A 38 -3.72 -9.28 -2.49
C CYS A 38 -2.94 -8.69 -3.67
N GLY A 39 -1.65 -9.06 -3.78
CA GLY A 39 -0.80 -8.58 -4.85
C GLY A 39 -0.14 -7.22 -4.60
N PRO A 40 0.61 -6.69 -5.59
CA PRO A 40 1.48 -5.53 -5.46
C PRO A 40 0.78 -4.19 -5.72
N ASP A 41 -0.51 -4.12 -5.49
CA ASP A 41 -1.34 -2.95 -5.76
C ASP A 41 -1.09 -1.84 -4.73
N TYR A 42 -0.76 -0.64 -5.19
CA TYR A 42 -0.61 0.55 -4.34
C TYR A 42 -1.94 1.31 -4.19
N ILE A 43 -2.78 1.27 -5.22
CA ILE A 43 -3.91 2.19 -5.39
C ILE A 43 -5.01 1.90 -4.37
N ASP A 44 -5.49 0.64 -4.28
CA ASP A 44 -6.57 0.28 -3.36
C ASP A 44 -6.16 0.50 -1.89
N PRO A 45 -4.96 0.11 -1.40
CA PRO A 45 -4.51 0.43 -0.06
C PRO A 45 -4.41 1.93 0.22
N MET A 46 -3.92 2.73 -0.73
CA MET A 46 -3.88 4.19 -0.60
C MET A 46 -5.28 4.79 -0.49
N PHE A 47 -6.21 4.34 -1.33
CA PHE A 47 -7.61 4.76 -1.29
C PHE A 47 -8.25 4.44 0.07
N HIS A 48 -8.09 3.23 0.57
CA HIS A 48 -8.64 2.85 1.87
C HIS A 48 -8.10 3.74 2.99
N ARG A 49 -6.80 4.06 2.98
CA ARG A 49 -6.20 4.94 3.99
C ARG A 49 -6.63 6.40 3.84
N ALA A 50 -6.52 6.96 2.64
CA ALA A 50 -6.72 8.39 2.41
C ALA A 50 -8.20 8.81 2.46
N VAL A 51 -9.09 7.99 1.91
CA VAL A 51 -10.50 8.32 1.74
C VAL A 51 -11.35 7.75 2.88
N MET A 52 -11.09 6.49 3.27
CA MET A 52 -11.94 5.80 4.24
C MET A 52 -11.36 5.82 5.66
N GLY A 53 -10.11 6.25 5.86
CA GLY A 53 -9.43 6.17 7.16
C GLY A 53 -9.22 4.73 7.65
N VAL A 54 -9.24 3.74 6.75
CA VAL A 54 -9.01 2.33 7.06
C VAL A 54 -7.55 2.00 6.81
N GLU A 55 -6.86 1.51 7.83
CA GLU A 55 -5.50 0.99 7.69
C GLU A 55 -5.50 -0.20 6.71
N SER A 56 -4.65 -0.13 5.69
CA SER A 56 -4.63 -1.09 4.59
C SER A 56 -3.21 -1.47 4.18
N HIS A 57 -2.98 -2.75 3.93
CA HIS A 57 -1.67 -3.38 3.70
C HIS A 57 -1.71 -4.34 2.51
N ASN A 58 -0.53 -4.81 2.07
CA ASN A 58 -0.44 -5.75 0.96
C ASN A 58 -0.08 -7.17 1.43
N LEU A 59 -0.70 -8.15 0.79
CA LEU A 59 -0.39 -9.57 0.95
C LEU A 59 0.00 -10.15 -0.41
N ASP A 60 1.29 -10.38 -0.61
CA ASP A 60 1.82 -10.83 -1.89
C ASP A 60 2.76 -12.02 -1.71
N LEU A 61 2.34 -13.19 -2.22
CA LEU A 61 3.07 -14.45 -2.08
C LEU A 61 4.19 -14.63 -3.14
N PHE A 62 4.31 -13.72 -4.11
CA PHE A 62 5.49 -13.68 -4.98
C PHE A 62 6.59 -12.79 -4.41
N LEU A 63 6.22 -11.61 -3.89
CA LEU A 63 7.17 -10.64 -3.34
C LEU A 63 7.65 -11.01 -1.94
N ALA A 64 6.87 -11.79 -1.19
CA ALA A 64 7.19 -12.26 0.15
C ALA A 64 6.95 -13.76 0.32
N SER A 65 7.68 -14.40 1.22
CA SER A 65 7.44 -15.80 1.58
C SER A 65 6.11 -15.96 2.32
N ALA A 66 5.56 -17.19 2.30
CA ALA A 66 4.33 -17.50 3.03
C ALA A 66 4.41 -17.15 4.53
N ASP A 67 5.57 -17.36 5.16
CA ASP A 67 5.77 -17.03 6.58
C ASP A 67 5.75 -15.52 6.82
N ARG A 68 6.34 -14.72 5.91
CA ARG A 68 6.27 -13.26 5.98
C ARG A 68 4.84 -12.74 5.76
N VAL A 69 4.10 -13.32 4.83
CA VAL A 69 2.69 -12.96 4.59
C VAL A 69 1.84 -13.28 5.84
N LYS A 70 2.08 -14.41 6.51
CA LYS A 70 1.43 -14.75 7.80
C LYS A 70 1.79 -13.75 8.90
N GLU A 71 3.06 -13.39 9.00
CA GLU A 71 3.55 -12.40 9.98
C GLU A 71 2.90 -11.03 9.74
N PHE A 72 2.85 -10.54 8.50
CA PHE A 72 2.19 -9.28 8.16
C PHE A 72 0.70 -9.32 8.50
N TYR A 73 0.02 -10.42 8.12
CA TYR A 73 -1.38 -10.57 8.43
C TYR A 73 -1.63 -10.53 9.94
N GLN A 74 -0.87 -11.24 10.74
CA GLN A 74 -0.99 -11.25 12.20
C GLN A 74 -0.69 -9.87 12.81
N ARG A 75 0.40 -9.22 12.37
CA ARG A 75 0.83 -7.91 12.86
C ARG A 75 -0.24 -6.85 12.64
N TYR A 76 -0.69 -6.71 11.41
CA TYR A 76 -1.58 -5.60 11.02
C TYR A 76 -3.07 -5.91 11.26
N SER A 77 -3.42 -7.14 11.59
CA SER A 77 -4.73 -7.52 12.13
C SER A 77 -4.82 -7.36 13.65
N ALA A 78 -3.70 -7.17 14.34
CA ALA A 78 -3.68 -7.05 15.79
C ALA A 78 -4.54 -5.86 16.26
N GLY A 79 -5.46 -6.12 17.21
CA GLY A 79 -6.37 -5.11 17.74
C GLY A 79 -7.54 -4.74 16.82
N LYS A 80 -7.65 -5.29 15.61
CA LYS A 80 -8.82 -5.14 14.75
C LYS A 80 -9.94 -6.07 15.20
N THR A 81 -11.20 -5.65 14.97
CA THR A 81 -12.39 -6.48 15.21
C THR A 81 -13.00 -7.02 13.93
N ALA A 82 -12.65 -6.40 12.78
CA ALA A 82 -12.98 -6.88 11.45
C ALA A 82 -11.80 -6.65 10.49
N VAL A 83 -11.51 -7.64 9.64
CA VAL A 83 -10.45 -7.58 8.62
C VAL A 83 -10.98 -8.09 7.30
N ILE A 84 -10.89 -7.25 6.27
CA ILE A 84 -11.32 -7.58 4.91
C ILE A 84 -10.09 -7.61 3.99
N CYS A 85 -9.85 -8.77 3.38
CA CYS A 85 -8.84 -8.92 2.35
C CYS A 85 -9.49 -8.80 0.97
N GLU A 86 -8.99 -7.94 0.09
CA GLU A 86 -9.45 -7.84 -1.29
C GLU A 86 -8.55 -8.65 -2.23
N GLY A 87 -9.12 -9.60 -2.96
CA GLY A 87 -8.42 -10.36 -3.99
C GLY A 87 -8.11 -9.51 -5.22
N ALA A 88 -6.95 -9.72 -5.82
CA ALA A 88 -6.61 -9.19 -7.13
C ALA A 88 -7.14 -10.10 -8.25
N MET A 89 -7.48 -9.53 -9.40
CA MET A 89 -7.92 -10.28 -10.60
C MET A 89 -9.04 -11.29 -10.30
N GLY A 90 -9.01 -12.47 -10.91
CA GLY A 90 -9.87 -13.61 -10.57
C GLY A 90 -9.29 -14.44 -9.43
N TYR A 91 -10.12 -15.27 -8.81
CA TYR A 91 -9.77 -16.03 -7.62
C TYR A 91 -8.52 -16.90 -7.77
N PHE A 92 -8.34 -17.50 -8.94
CA PHE A 92 -7.22 -18.39 -9.27
C PHE A 92 -6.19 -17.74 -10.20
N ASP A 93 -6.36 -16.47 -10.56
CA ASP A 93 -5.45 -15.77 -11.46
C ASP A 93 -4.18 -15.36 -10.70
N GLY A 94 -3.14 -16.14 -10.84
CA GLY A 94 -1.82 -15.90 -10.25
C GLY A 94 -0.79 -15.49 -11.30
N LEU A 95 0.41 -16.07 -11.21
CA LEU A 95 1.53 -15.70 -12.08
C LEU A 95 1.18 -15.88 -13.55
N GLY A 96 1.33 -14.81 -14.31
CA GLY A 96 1.07 -14.79 -15.76
C GLY A 96 -0.38 -15.05 -16.15
N GLY A 97 -1.31 -15.13 -15.19
CA GLY A 97 -2.72 -15.47 -15.44
C GLY A 97 -2.96 -16.94 -15.83
N ILE A 98 -1.97 -17.81 -15.70
CA ILE A 98 -2.03 -19.23 -16.11
C ILE A 98 -1.69 -20.21 -14.98
N THR A 99 -1.31 -19.71 -13.81
CA THR A 99 -1.10 -20.51 -12.60
C THR A 99 -1.88 -19.89 -11.45
N ASP A 100 -2.07 -20.65 -10.36
CA ASP A 100 -2.67 -20.15 -9.12
C ASP A 100 -1.63 -19.67 -8.09
N GLU A 101 -0.35 -19.74 -8.42
CA GLU A 101 0.71 -19.17 -7.59
C GLU A 101 0.55 -17.65 -7.45
N ALA A 102 0.65 -17.13 -6.23
CA ALA A 102 0.40 -15.73 -5.86
C ALA A 102 -1.04 -15.23 -6.17
N SER A 103 -2.00 -16.13 -6.44
CA SER A 103 -3.40 -15.78 -6.60
C SER A 103 -4.10 -15.47 -5.27
N ALA A 104 -5.30 -14.88 -5.34
CA ALA A 104 -6.15 -14.68 -4.18
C ALA A 104 -6.51 -15.99 -3.47
N TRP A 105 -6.69 -17.09 -4.23
CA TRP A 105 -6.88 -18.43 -3.67
C TRP A 105 -5.67 -18.86 -2.83
N LYS A 106 -4.46 -18.65 -3.35
CA LYS A 106 -3.24 -19.06 -2.63
C LYS A 106 -3.04 -18.24 -1.35
N VAL A 107 -3.44 -16.98 -1.32
CA VAL A 107 -3.46 -16.16 -0.09
C VAL A 107 -4.49 -16.71 0.90
N ALA A 108 -5.72 -17.00 0.46
CA ALA A 108 -6.76 -17.59 1.30
C ALA A 108 -6.32 -18.94 1.88
N ASP A 109 -5.70 -19.79 1.07
CA ASP A 109 -5.17 -21.11 1.48
C ASP A 109 -4.02 -20.98 2.50
N THR A 110 -3.11 -20.03 2.27
CA THR A 110 -1.96 -19.78 3.16
C THR A 110 -2.39 -19.27 4.54
N LEU A 111 -3.44 -18.43 4.58
CA LEU A 111 -3.94 -17.80 5.81
C LEU A 111 -5.16 -18.51 6.40
N ASP A 112 -5.66 -19.56 5.72
CA ASP A 112 -6.90 -20.29 6.06
C ASP A 112 -8.09 -19.32 6.24
N LEU A 113 -8.27 -18.38 5.30
CA LEU A 113 -9.33 -17.38 5.36
C LEU A 113 -10.63 -17.89 4.72
N PRO A 114 -11.79 -17.66 5.35
CA PRO A 114 -13.06 -17.83 4.68
C PRO A 114 -13.19 -16.83 3.53
N VAL A 115 -13.79 -17.27 2.44
CA VAL A 115 -13.87 -16.52 1.18
C VAL A 115 -15.32 -16.20 0.85
N ILE A 116 -15.60 -14.94 0.56
CA ILE A 116 -16.86 -14.48 -0.02
C ILE A 116 -16.62 -14.19 -1.51
N ALA A 117 -17.33 -14.92 -2.37
CA ALA A 117 -17.22 -14.70 -3.81
C ALA A 117 -18.25 -13.68 -4.30
N VAL A 118 -17.80 -12.67 -5.02
CA VAL A 118 -18.63 -11.68 -5.70
C VAL A 118 -18.89 -12.16 -7.12
N ILE A 119 -20.16 -12.37 -7.46
CA ILE A 119 -20.58 -12.83 -8.79
C ILE A 119 -21.36 -11.73 -9.50
N ASP A 120 -20.89 -11.31 -10.67
CA ASP A 120 -21.62 -10.36 -11.52
C ASP A 120 -22.87 -11.05 -12.09
N ALA A 121 -24.05 -10.63 -11.65
CA ALA A 121 -25.33 -11.20 -12.07
C ALA A 121 -25.95 -10.49 -13.29
N LYS A 122 -25.23 -9.52 -13.90
CA LYS A 122 -25.73 -8.79 -15.08
C LYS A 122 -25.96 -9.76 -16.25
N GLY A 123 -27.21 -9.88 -16.66
CA GLY A 123 -27.59 -10.75 -17.79
C GLY A 123 -27.50 -12.26 -17.51
N ALA A 124 -27.34 -12.66 -16.24
CA ALA A 124 -27.31 -14.05 -15.82
C ALA A 124 -28.40 -14.36 -14.79
N SER A 125 -28.78 -15.62 -14.70
CA SER A 125 -29.75 -16.15 -13.73
C SER A 125 -29.26 -17.49 -13.18
N LEU A 126 -29.91 -18.61 -13.49
CA LEU A 126 -29.49 -19.94 -13.01
C LEU A 126 -28.05 -20.30 -13.43
N SER A 127 -27.55 -19.78 -14.55
CA SER A 127 -26.15 -20.01 -14.99
C SER A 127 -25.11 -19.50 -13.98
N ILE A 128 -25.49 -18.66 -13.02
CA ILE A 128 -24.66 -18.26 -11.88
C ILE A 128 -24.23 -19.48 -11.07
N ALA A 129 -25.09 -20.50 -10.95
CA ALA A 129 -24.74 -21.76 -10.28
C ALA A 129 -23.50 -22.42 -10.88
N ALA A 130 -23.38 -22.43 -12.22
CA ALA A 130 -22.21 -22.98 -12.89
C ALA A 130 -20.93 -22.23 -12.56
N GLN A 131 -20.98 -20.89 -12.41
CA GLN A 131 -19.82 -20.09 -11.99
C GLN A 131 -19.40 -20.44 -10.56
N ILE A 132 -20.36 -20.51 -9.64
CA ILE A 132 -20.09 -20.86 -8.23
C ILE A 132 -19.51 -22.27 -8.14
N LEU A 133 -20.11 -23.25 -8.83
CA LEU A 133 -19.63 -24.64 -8.86
C LEU A 133 -18.23 -24.73 -9.47
N GLY A 134 -17.94 -23.97 -10.53
CA GLY A 134 -16.61 -23.90 -11.13
C GLY A 134 -15.56 -23.38 -10.14
N LEU A 135 -15.85 -22.31 -9.42
CA LEU A 135 -14.96 -21.77 -8.38
C LEU A 135 -14.75 -22.76 -7.24
N LYS A 136 -15.77 -23.52 -6.83
CA LYS A 136 -15.65 -24.55 -5.79
C LYS A 136 -14.82 -25.76 -6.23
N SER A 137 -14.90 -26.13 -7.50
CA SER A 137 -14.38 -27.41 -7.99
C SER A 137 -12.94 -27.33 -8.45
N LEU A 138 -12.44 -26.16 -8.85
CA LEU A 138 -11.15 -26.02 -9.51
C LEU A 138 -9.97 -26.32 -8.56
N ARG A 139 -10.10 -25.97 -7.27
CA ARG A 139 -9.09 -26.24 -6.22
C ARG A 139 -9.75 -26.68 -4.93
N GLN A 140 -8.99 -27.43 -4.12
CA GLN A 140 -9.39 -27.86 -2.79
C GLN A 140 -8.24 -27.60 -1.80
N PRO A 141 -8.55 -27.07 -0.62
CA PRO A 141 -9.84 -26.54 -0.18
C PRO A 141 -10.24 -25.30 -0.97
N HIS A 142 -11.54 -25.12 -1.23
CA HIS A 142 -12.01 -23.95 -2.01
C HIS A 142 -12.21 -22.68 -1.17
N HIS A 143 -12.27 -22.80 0.15
CA HIS A 143 -12.47 -21.74 1.16
C HIS A 143 -13.75 -20.89 0.99
N ILE A 144 -14.53 -21.06 -0.10
CA ILE A 144 -15.73 -20.26 -0.38
C ILE A 144 -16.84 -20.66 0.57
N VAL A 145 -17.23 -19.74 1.44
CA VAL A 145 -18.28 -19.93 2.46
C VAL A 145 -19.57 -19.19 2.11
N GLY A 146 -19.50 -18.14 1.29
CA GLY A 146 -20.65 -17.34 0.90
C GLY A 146 -20.48 -16.64 -0.45
N VAL A 147 -21.59 -16.16 -0.99
CA VAL A 147 -21.66 -15.43 -2.26
C VAL A 147 -22.48 -14.15 -2.11
N ILE A 148 -22.00 -13.06 -2.70
CA ILE A 148 -22.73 -11.81 -2.92
C ILE A 148 -22.96 -11.64 -4.42
N LEU A 149 -24.21 -11.41 -4.83
CA LEU A 149 -24.58 -11.16 -6.22
C LEU A 149 -24.45 -9.67 -6.53
N ASN A 150 -23.48 -9.27 -7.34
CA ASN A 150 -23.31 -7.89 -7.79
C ASN A 150 -24.18 -7.58 -9.02
N LYS A 151 -24.62 -6.32 -9.17
CA LYS A 151 -25.56 -5.85 -10.20
C LYS A 151 -26.87 -6.65 -10.24
N CYS A 152 -27.34 -7.08 -9.09
CA CYS A 152 -28.50 -7.91 -8.89
C CYS A 152 -29.58 -7.15 -8.12
N SER A 153 -30.77 -6.97 -8.70
CA SER A 153 -31.89 -6.35 -7.98
C SER A 153 -32.38 -7.24 -6.84
N LYS A 154 -32.94 -6.63 -5.79
CA LYS A 154 -33.51 -7.34 -4.63
C LYS A 154 -34.55 -8.40 -5.03
N MET A 155 -35.40 -8.05 -5.99
CA MET A 155 -36.42 -8.99 -6.50
C MET A 155 -35.79 -10.21 -7.18
N LEU A 156 -34.76 -10.02 -8.00
CA LEU A 156 -34.04 -11.13 -8.66
C LEU A 156 -33.29 -11.97 -7.62
N TYR A 157 -32.60 -11.33 -6.68
CA TYR A 157 -31.92 -11.99 -5.58
C TYR A 157 -32.84 -12.92 -4.79
N GLN A 158 -34.03 -12.42 -4.38
CA GLN A 158 -35.00 -13.25 -3.63
C GLN A 158 -35.45 -14.51 -4.40
N ARG A 159 -35.52 -14.44 -5.71
CA ARG A 159 -35.88 -15.59 -6.58
C ARG A 159 -34.71 -16.54 -6.78
N LEU A 160 -33.51 -16.02 -6.92
CA LEU A 160 -32.31 -16.81 -7.22
C LEU A 160 -31.73 -17.48 -5.95
N LYS A 161 -31.77 -16.83 -4.79
CA LYS A 161 -31.16 -17.32 -3.54
C LYS A 161 -31.49 -18.79 -3.27
N PRO A 162 -32.76 -19.21 -3.13
CA PRO A 162 -33.09 -20.61 -2.75
C PRO A 162 -32.62 -21.62 -3.79
N VAL A 163 -32.68 -21.26 -5.07
CA VAL A 163 -32.27 -22.17 -6.16
C VAL A 163 -30.75 -22.31 -6.19
N LEU A 164 -30.01 -21.19 -6.11
CA LEU A 164 -28.55 -21.20 -6.13
C LEU A 164 -27.97 -21.91 -4.90
N GLU A 165 -28.56 -21.72 -3.72
CA GLU A 165 -28.15 -22.43 -2.51
C GLU A 165 -28.38 -23.95 -2.63
N THR A 166 -29.50 -24.36 -3.22
CA THR A 166 -29.78 -25.77 -3.47
C THR A 166 -28.80 -26.41 -4.46
N GLU A 167 -28.55 -25.74 -5.59
CA GLU A 167 -27.68 -26.25 -6.65
C GLU A 167 -26.19 -26.27 -6.26
N THR A 168 -25.75 -25.30 -5.45
CA THR A 168 -24.32 -25.10 -5.20
C THR A 168 -23.87 -25.54 -3.81
N GLY A 169 -24.82 -25.63 -2.87
CA GLY A 169 -24.53 -25.85 -1.44
C GLY A 169 -23.75 -24.70 -0.78
N VAL A 170 -23.75 -23.50 -1.39
CA VAL A 170 -23.09 -22.28 -0.84
C VAL A 170 -24.17 -21.29 -0.46
N LYS A 171 -23.99 -20.61 0.66
CA LYS A 171 -24.90 -19.55 1.13
C LYS A 171 -24.84 -18.33 0.20
N ILE A 172 -25.99 -17.84 -0.23
CA ILE A 172 -26.12 -16.60 -0.97
C ILE A 172 -26.55 -15.52 0.03
N ILE A 173 -25.56 -14.75 0.52
CA ILE A 173 -25.73 -13.88 1.69
C ILE A 173 -26.18 -12.46 1.37
N GLY A 174 -26.24 -12.10 0.11
CA GLY A 174 -26.70 -10.75 -0.25
C GLY A 174 -26.59 -10.43 -1.73
N CYS A 175 -27.02 -9.23 -2.06
CA CYS A 175 -26.80 -8.64 -3.37
C CYS A 175 -26.49 -7.16 -3.27
N LEU A 176 -25.71 -6.68 -4.25
CA LEU A 176 -25.51 -5.26 -4.49
C LEU A 176 -26.21 -4.92 -5.80
N PRO A 177 -27.29 -4.12 -5.77
CA PRO A 177 -27.91 -3.63 -7.00
C PRO A 177 -26.98 -2.65 -7.72
N TYR A 178 -27.31 -2.34 -8.97
CA TYR A 178 -26.65 -1.23 -9.66
C TYR A 178 -26.95 0.08 -8.91
N VAL A 179 -25.92 0.79 -8.48
CA VAL A 179 -26.03 2.06 -7.75
C VAL A 179 -25.58 3.17 -8.70
N GLU A 180 -26.56 3.93 -9.21
CA GLU A 180 -26.30 5.02 -10.14
C GLU A 180 -25.40 6.10 -9.52
N GLY A 181 -24.37 6.51 -10.26
CA GLY A 181 -23.42 7.52 -9.80
C GLY A 181 -22.46 7.06 -8.69
N ALA A 182 -22.40 5.74 -8.42
CA ALA A 182 -21.44 5.16 -7.47
C ALA A 182 -20.36 4.31 -8.14
N GLU A 183 -20.09 4.56 -9.43
CA GLU A 183 -19.02 3.89 -10.15
C GLU A 183 -17.65 4.48 -9.77
N PHE A 184 -16.70 3.60 -9.47
CA PHE A 184 -15.30 3.98 -9.29
C PHE A 184 -14.55 3.74 -10.59
N SER A 185 -13.99 4.80 -11.18
CA SER A 185 -13.06 4.67 -12.30
C SER A 185 -11.68 4.32 -11.74
N SER A 186 -11.15 3.18 -12.14
CA SER A 186 -9.93 2.57 -11.58
C SER A 186 -8.61 3.30 -11.92
N ARG A 187 -8.62 4.42 -12.65
CA ARG A 187 -7.40 4.95 -13.26
C ARG A 187 -6.64 6.00 -12.44
N TYR A 188 -7.23 6.64 -11.42
CA TYR A 188 -6.59 7.74 -10.68
C TYR A 188 -6.95 7.74 -9.18
N LEU A 189 -7.14 6.57 -8.58
CA LEU A 189 -7.59 6.43 -7.18
C LEU A 189 -6.57 6.92 -6.11
N GLY A 190 -5.46 7.51 -6.49
CA GLY A 190 -4.45 8.02 -5.56
C GLY A 190 -4.36 9.54 -5.41
N LEU A 191 -4.98 10.30 -6.31
CA LEU A 191 -4.86 11.77 -6.36
C LEU A 191 -6.23 12.42 -6.36
N TYR A 192 -6.76 12.72 -5.18
CA TYR A 192 -8.05 13.37 -5.03
C TYR A 192 -7.95 14.73 -4.36
N THR A 193 -8.57 15.74 -4.96
CA THR A 193 -8.80 17.02 -4.31
C THR A 193 -9.84 16.87 -3.19
N ALA A 194 -9.89 17.82 -2.26
CA ALA A 194 -10.87 17.81 -1.17
C ALA A 194 -12.34 17.75 -1.67
N GLY A 195 -12.63 18.34 -2.83
CA GLY A 195 -13.95 18.29 -3.47
C GLY A 195 -14.27 16.90 -4.02
N GLU A 196 -13.31 16.27 -4.68
CA GLU A 196 -13.45 14.90 -5.19
C GLU A 196 -13.60 13.89 -4.05
N ILE A 197 -12.89 14.06 -2.93
CA ILE A 197 -13.06 13.23 -1.73
C ILE A 197 -14.49 13.32 -1.19
N SER A 198 -15.11 14.50 -1.19
CA SER A 198 -16.51 14.66 -0.75
C SER A 198 -17.49 13.89 -1.66
N ASP A 199 -17.32 13.96 -2.98
CA ASP A 199 -18.15 13.21 -3.93
C ASP A 199 -17.92 11.69 -3.80
N ILE A 200 -16.68 11.26 -3.60
CA ILE A 200 -16.34 9.86 -3.38
C ILE A 200 -16.97 9.31 -2.10
N ASN A 201 -16.92 10.06 -1.00
CA ASN A 201 -17.55 9.66 0.25
C ASN A 201 -19.07 9.49 0.08
N GLN A 202 -19.74 10.36 -0.67
CA GLN A 202 -21.17 10.20 -0.99
C GLN A 202 -21.43 8.92 -1.80
N ARG A 203 -20.54 8.56 -2.73
CA ARG A 203 -20.63 7.30 -3.51
C ARG A 203 -20.44 6.09 -2.63
N ILE A 204 -19.45 6.13 -1.71
CA ILE A 204 -19.21 5.09 -0.70
C ILE A 204 -20.45 4.88 0.16
N ASP A 205 -21.04 5.97 0.65
CA ASP A 205 -22.25 5.95 1.46
C ASP A 205 -23.42 5.28 0.72
N LYS A 206 -23.66 5.64 -0.54
CA LYS A 206 -24.70 5.00 -1.36
C LYS A 206 -24.48 3.48 -1.52
N ILE A 207 -23.23 3.05 -1.69
CA ILE A 207 -22.91 1.61 -1.79
C ILE A 207 -23.12 0.92 -0.45
N ALA A 208 -22.68 1.55 0.64
CA ALA A 208 -22.87 1.01 1.98
C ALA A 208 -24.35 0.88 2.35
N ASP A 209 -25.17 1.89 2.04
CA ASP A 209 -26.62 1.86 2.22
C ASP A 209 -27.26 0.71 1.41
N ALA A 210 -26.86 0.59 0.14
CA ALA A 210 -27.37 -0.47 -0.73
C ALA A 210 -26.97 -1.87 -0.24
N LEU A 211 -25.78 -2.02 0.36
CA LEU A 211 -25.36 -3.28 0.99
C LEU A 211 -26.12 -3.53 2.29
N GLU A 212 -26.28 -2.52 3.15
CA GLU A 212 -27.00 -2.67 4.41
C GLU A 212 -28.43 -3.15 4.20
N ASP A 213 -29.11 -2.62 3.17
CA ASP A 213 -30.47 -3.00 2.79
C ASP A 213 -30.61 -4.41 2.19
N ASN A 214 -29.53 -4.99 1.68
CA ASN A 214 -29.57 -6.19 0.85
C ASN A 214 -28.58 -7.29 1.26
N LEU A 215 -27.80 -7.11 2.32
CA LEU A 215 -26.90 -8.10 2.89
C LEU A 215 -27.54 -8.75 4.13
N ASP A 216 -27.53 -10.07 4.19
CA ASP A 216 -27.80 -10.81 5.40
C ASP A 216 -26.54 -10.72 6.31
N PHE A 217 -26.51 -9.63 7.12
CA PHE A 217 -25.33 -9.30 7.92
C PHE A 217 -25.05 -10.35 8.99
N GLU A 218 -26.09 -10.97 9.56
CA GLU A 218 -25.92 -12.03 10.55
C GLU A 218 -25.25 -13.26 9.93
N ALA A 219 -25.71 -13.67 8.75
CA ALA A 219 -25.06 -14.75 8.00
C ALA A 219 -23.62 -14.39 7.59
N PHE A 220 -23.36 -13.16 7.17
CA PHE A 220 -22.02 -12.69 6.88
C PHE A 220 -21.10 -12.77 8.10
N GLU A 221 -21.56 -12.27 9.25
CA GLU A 221 -20.81 -12.32 10.50
C GLU A 221 -20.53 -13.77 10.92
N GLU A 222 -21.52 -14.66 10.87
CA GLU A 222 -21.37 -16.07 11.22
C GLU A 222 -20.34 -16.77 10.33
N LEU A 223 -20.43 -16.59 9.02
CA LEU A 223 -19.54 -17.24 8.04
C LEU A 223 -18.11 -16.72 8.10
N CYS A 224 -17.92 -15.45 8.48
CA CYS A 224 -16.61 -14.80 8.54
C CYS A 224 -16.02 -14.76 9.95
N LYS A 225 -16.74 -15.30 10.96
CA LYS A 225 -16.27 -15.31 12.35
C LYS A 225 -15.19 -16.36 12.54
N ARG A 226 -13.96 -15.90 12.83
CA ARG A 226 -12.89 -16.80 13.27
C ARG A 226 -12.69 -16.68 14.77
N ASN A 227 -12.70 -17.84 15.44
CA ASN A 227 -12.23 -17.94 16.80
C ASN A 227 -10.71 -17.96 16.75
N VAL A 228 -10.08 -16.83 17.02
CA VAL A 228 -8.63 -16.78 17.25
C VAL A 228 -8.34 -17.72 18.41
N LYS A 229 -7.78 -18.90 18.13
CA LYS A 229 -7.18 -19.72 19.18
C LYS A 229 -6.02 -18.92 19.73
N ALA A 230 -6.18 -18.42 20.94
CA ALA A 230 -5.07 -17.89 21.72
C ALA A 230 -4.09 -19.05 21.93
N GLY A 231 -2.99 -19.07 21.19
CA GLY A 231 -1.98 -20.10 21.37
C GLY A 231 -1.22 -20.44 20.11
N ASP A 232 -0.38 -19.54 19.63
CA ASP A 232 0.98 -19.89 19.19
C ASP A 232 1.82 -18.64 19.46
N GLY A 233 2.57 -18.73 20.56
CA GLY A 233 3.21 -17.62 21.19
C GLY A 233 4.29 -16.99 20.32
N VAL A 234 4.13 -15.71 20.05
CA VAL A 234 5.28 -14.83 19.98
C VAL A 234 5.52 -14.39 21.42
N GLU A 235 6.64 -14.82 22.01
CA GLU A 235 7.13 -14.28 23.28
C GLU A 235 7.09 -12.74 23.15
N GLN A 236 6.25 -12.13 23.98
CA GLN A 236 6.33 -10.70 24.23
C GLN A 236 7.71 -10.46 24.81
N VAL A 237 8.59 -9.84 24.05
CA VAL A 237 9.75 -9.19 24.60
C VAL A 237 9.21 -8.03 25.42
N GLU A 238 8.97 -8.27 26.70
CA GLU A 238 8.71 -7.24 27.68
C GLU A 238 9.93 -6.29 27.68
N LEU A 239 9.70 -5.07 27.22
CA LEU A 239 10.58 -3.95 27.52
C LEU A 239 10.46 -3.71 29.03
N GLU A 240 11.43 -4.20 29.79
CA GLU A 240 11.57 -3.89 31.21
C GLU A 240 11.67 -2.38 31.40
N ASP A 241 10.57 -1.78 31.83
CA ASP A 241 10.55 -0.47 32.47
C ASP A 241 11.38 -0.54 33.77
N SER A 242 12.57 0.02 33.73
CA SER A 242 13.38 0.25 34.94
C SER A 242 12.72 1.29 35.85
N LYS A 243 11.81 0.83 36.68
CA LYS A 243 11.45 1.54 37.92
C LYS A 243 12.30 0.98 39.05
N ASN A 244 13.31 1.71 39.45
CA ASN A 244 13.69 1.80 40.88
C ASN A 244 14.69 2.92 41.08
N CYS A 245 14.25 3.98 41.73
CA CYS A 245 14.89 4.60 42.88
C CYS A 245 13.89 5.52 43.55
N ALA A 246 13.36 5.04 44.65
CA ALA A 246 12.65 5.83 45.61
C ALA A 246 13.67 6.36 46.64
N SER A 247 13.54 7.61 47.06
CA SER A 247 13.31 7.96 48.48
C SER A 247 13.62 9.42 48.78
N GLU A 248 12.78 9.96 49.66
CA GLU A 248 12.91 11.13 50.55
C GLU A 248 12.62 12.47 49.86
N GLY A 249 11.57 13.19 50.10
CA GLY A 249 10.91 13.53 51.36
C GLY A 249 10.82 15.06 51.37
N GLY A 250 9.65 15.66 51.45
CA GLY A 250 9.52 17.12 51.59
C GLY A 250 8.14 17.65 51.26
N ASP A 251 7.35 17.66 52.30
CA ASP A 251 6.03 18.27 52.47
C ASP A 251 6.06 19.80 52.28
N CYS A 252 5.09 20.39 51.59
CA CYS A 252 4.49 21.68 51.94
C CYS A 252 3.21 21.96 51.17
N THR A 253 2.24 22.27 51.90
CA THR A 253 0.83 22.53 51.78
C THR A 253 0.44 23.84 51.11
N LEU A 254 -0.83 23.84 50.61
CA LEU A 254 -1.88 24.89 50.65
C LEU A 254 -1.91 25.97 49.54
N ASP A 255 -2.96 25.99 48.84
CA ASP A 255 -4.25 26.73 48.95
C ASP A 255 -4.55 27.70 47.78
N GLY A 256 -5.77 27.68 47.31
CA GLY A 256 -6.45 28.89 46.91
C GLY A 256 -7.11 29.00 45.54
N ARG A 257 -8.30 28.40 45.37
CA ARG A 257 -9.56 28.98 44.77
C ARG A 257 -9.51 30.28 43.93
N LYS A 258 -10.15 30.28 42.78
CA LYS A 258 -11.49 30.84 42.41
C LYS A 258 -11.57 31.25 40.93
N THR A 259 -12.46 30.65 40.19
CA THR A 259 -13.73 31.11 39.55
C THR A 259 -13.78 32.50 38.92
N CYS A 260 -14.26 32.56 37.66
CA CYS A 260 -15.41 33.25 37.01
C CYS A 260 -15.10 33.40 35.53
N ALA A 261 -15.81 32.89 34.59
CA ALA A 261 -17.15 33.13 34.03
C ALA A 261 -17.28 34.38 33.14
N ASN A 262 -17.83 34.13 31.95
CA ASN A 262 -18.63 35.01 31.07
C ASN A 262 -17.88 36.00 30.15
N ASP A 263 -18.18 36.18 28.93
CA ASP A 263 -19.33 36.14 28.02
C ASP A 263 -18.95 36.67 26.63
N ASN A 264 -19.71 36.21 25.64
CA ASN A 264 -20.11 36.90 24.40
C ASN A 264 -19.25 36.88 23.12
N GLU A 265 -19.89 36.25 22.17
CA GLU A 265 -19.79 36.30 20.70
C GLU A 265 -19.83 37.73 20.10
N PRO A 266 -19.73 37.98 18.75
CA PRO A 266 -19.85 37.04 17.60
C PRO A 266 -18.93 37.28 16.38
N ASP A 267 -19.00 36.27 15.47
CA ASP A 267 -18.86 36.33 14.00
C ASP A 267 -17.65 36.97 13.33
N ASP A 268 -16.83 36.12 12.68
CA ASP A 268 -16.41 36.39 11.30
C ASP A 268 -16.08 35.09 10.53
N VAL A 269 -16.64 35.01 9.32
CA VAL A 269 -16.54 33.92 8.37
C VAL A 269 -15.21 34.05 7.66
N GLY A 270 -14.24 33.19 7.97
CA GLY A 270 -12.93 33.16 7.32
C GLY A 270 -12.56 31.74 6.90
N ASP A 271 -12.40 31.57 5.63
CA ASP A 271 -11.86 30.45 4.84
C ASP A 271 -10.86 29.57 5.64
N ARG A 272 -11.27 28.35 5.99
CA ARG A 272 -10.38 27.33 6.55
C ARG A 272 -9.85 26.42 5.45
N LYS A 273 -8.72 26.80 4.90
CA LYS A 273 -7.82 25.83 4.26
C LYS A 273 -7.32 24.87 5.33
N THR A 274 -7.81 23.64 5.31
CA THR A 274 -7.28 22.56 6.15
C THR A 274 -5.92 22.14 5.60
N ARG A 275 -4.85 22.78 6.11
CA ARG A 275 -3.49 22.27 6.00
C ARG A 275 -3.35 21.05 6.91
N ALA A 276 -2.99 19.91 6.36
CA ALA A 276 -2.46 18.79 7.13
C ALA A 276 -1.21 19.27 7.89
N ASN A 277 -1.31 19.28 9.21
CA ASN A 277 -0.22 19.72 10.10
C ASN A 277 0.82 18.61 10.20
N TYR A 278 1.88 18.68 9.38
CA TYR A 278 3.10 17.92 9.62
C TYR A 278 3.91 18.68 10.68
N GLY A 279 3.96 18.12 11.92
CA GLY A 279 4.66 18.73 13.05
C GLY A 279 6.13 19.02 12.72
N LYS A 280 6.56 20.27 12.96
CA LYS A 280 7.96 20.68 12.90
C LYS A 280 8.74 20.00 14.04
N PRO A 281 9.92 19.41 13.78
CA PRO A 281 10.78 18.91 14.85
C PRO A 281 11.55 20.06 15.46
N GLU A 282 11.44 20.20 16.79
CA GLU A 282 12.33 21.05 17.60
C GLU A 282 13.73 20.43 17.65
N ALA A 283 14.73 21.25 17.35
CA ALA A 283 16.13 20.88 17.44
C ALA A 283 16.58 20.82 18.91
N SER A 284 16.92 19.61 19.41
CA SER A 284 17.65 19.42 20.64
C SER A 284 18.98 18.72 20.37
N ALA A 285 20.05 19.46 20.59
CA ALA A 285 21.41 18.96 20.55
C ALA A 285 21.72 18.13 21.80
N ASN A 286 22.00 16.81 21.60
CA ASN A 286 22.93 16.10 22.50
C ASN A 286 23.53 14.87 21.75
N CYS A 287 24.80 15.01 21.36
CA CYS A 287 25.59 14.00 20.68
C CYS A 287 26.28 13.10 21.71
N LYS A 288 25.76 11.88 21.90
CA LYS A 288 26.47 10.67 22.32
C LYS A 288 25.52 9.48 22.39
N THR A 289 25.13 8.92 21.24
CA THR A 289 24.60 7.55 21.10
C THR A 289 24.72 7.19 19.63
N HIS A 290 24.90 5.93 19.30
CA HIS A 290 25.04 5.41 17.94
C HIS A 290 24.07 6.12 16.98
N SER A 291 24.59 6.92 16.05
CA SER A 291 23.74 7.68 15.13
C SER A 291 22.90 6.70 14.32
N LYS A 292 21.59 6.71 14.56
CA LYS A 292 20.63 5.97 13.72
C LYS A 292 20.78 6.47 12.30
N ALA A 293 20.67 5.57 11.32
CA ALA A 293 20.62 5.98 9.92
C ALA A 293 19.37 6.83 9.70
N LYS A 294 19.51 8.09 9.29
CA LYS A 294 18.38 8.95 8.93
C LYS A 294 18.13 8.83 7.43
N ILE A 295 16.98 8.26 7.05
CA ILE A 295 16.61 8.06 5.66
C ILE A 295 15.53 9.07 5.29
N ALA A 296 15.84 9.96 4.33
CA ALA A 296 14.85 10.80 3.69
C ALA A 296 13.97 9.94 2.76
N VAL A 297 12.66 10.03 2.92
CA VAL A 297 11.68 9.32 2.09
C VAL A 297 10.77 10.34 1.44
N ALA A 298 10.76 10.40 0.11
CA ALA A 298 9.84 11.27 -0.61
C ALA A 298 8.40 10.78 -0.42
N ARG A 299 7.50 11.71 -0.07
CA ARG A 299 6.08 11.41 0.14
C ARG A 299 5.23 12.64 -0.13
N ASP A 300 4.61 12.67 -1.29
CA ASP A 300 3.61 13.64 -1.72
C ASP A 300 2.79 13.04 -2.88
N ASP A 301 2.03 13.87 -3.60
CA ASP A 301 1.17 13.42 -4.68
C ASP A 301 1.97 12.85 -5.87
N ALA A 302 3.21 13.30 -6.08
CA ALA A 302 4.10 12.78 -7.13
C ALA A 302 4.78 11.46 -6.71
N PHE A 303 5.00 11.23 -5.40
CA PHE A 303 5.76 10.10 -4.84
C PHE A 303 4.92 9.35 -3.79
N CYS A 304 3.89 8.66 -4.26
CA CYS A 304 2.87 8.06 -3.40
C CYS A 304 2.86 6.51 -3.38
N PHE A 305 3.61 5.83 -4.26
CA PHE A 305 3.64 4.36 -4.32
C PHE A 305 4.59 3.78 -3.28
N LEU A 306 4.13 3.74 -2.04
CA LEU A 306 4.92 3.34 -0.90
C LEU A 306 4.20 2.26 -0.09
N TYR A 307 4.85 1.13 0.10
CA TYR A 307 4.38 0.10 1.02
C TYR A 307 4.71 0.49 2.46
N GLU A 308 3.70 0.60 3.33
CA GLU A 308 3.91 0.91 4.76
C GLU A 308 4.78 -0.17 5.44
N GLU A 309 4.65 -1.43 5.02
CA GLU A 309 5.49 -2.55 5.49
C GLU A 309 6.97 -2.35 5.18
N THR A 310 7.29 -1.67 4.06
CA THR A 310 8.66 -1.28 3.73
C THR A 310 9.20 -0.26 4.72
N LEU A 311 8.40 0.75 5.09
CA LEU A 311 8.79 1.75 6.09
C LEU A 311 9.02 1.10 7.47
N ASP A 312 8.12 0.23 7.88
CA ASP A 312 8.25 -0.47 9.15
C ASP A 312 9.50 -1.38 9.16
N THR A 313 9.75 -2.08 8.06
CA THR A 313 10.96 -2.89 7.92
C THR A 313 12.24 -2.03 8.00
N LEU A 314 12.28 -0.85 7.38
CA LEU A 314 13.41 0.07 7.50
C LEU A 314 13.63 0.52 8.96
N LYS A 315 12.54 0.85 9.68
CA LYS A 315 12.58 1.22 11.11
C LYS A 315 13.09 0.05 11.97
N GLU A 316 12.63 -1.18 11.71
CA GLU A 316 13.11 -2.40 12.38
C GLU A 316 14.62 -2.63 12.17
N GLN A 317 15.15 -2.26 11.02
CA GLN A 317 16.59 -2.29 10.77
C GLN A 317 17.36 -1.11 11.38
N GLY A 318 16.68 -0.24 12.15
CA GLY A 318 17.28 0.87 12.88
C GLY A 318 17.30 2.20 12.14
N ALA A 319 16.53 2.35 11.08
CA ALA A 319 16.38 3.63 10.40
C ALA A 319 15.44 4.58 11.17
N GLU A 320 15.78 5.87 11.15
CA GLU A 320 14.87 6.98 11.41
C GLU A 320 14.36 7.51 10.07
N ILE A 321 13.05 7.51 9.87
CA ILE A 321 12.44 7.98 8.63
C ILE A 321 12.15 9.47 8.73
N VAL A 322 12.61 10.23 7.74
CA VAL A 322 12.34 11.66 7.58
C VAL A 322 11.59 11.86 6.28
N PHE A 323 10.30 12.12 6.36
CA PHE A 323 9.52 12.42 5.16
C PHE A 323 9.84 13.82 4.63
N PHE A 324 9.85 13.96 3.33
CA PHE A 324 9.94 15.24 2.64
C PHE A 324 9.10 15.22 1.36
N SER A 325 8.73 16.40 0.90
CA SER A 325 7.95 16.58 -0.34
C SER A 325 8.80 17.26 -1.41
N PRO A 326 9.19 16.56 -2.45
CA PRO A 326 9.81 17.22 -3.62
C PRO A 326 8.94 18.32 -4.25
N LEU A 327 7.60 18.21 -4.13
CA LEU A 327 6.67 19.22 -4.64
C LEU A 327 6.57 20.48 -3.77
N HIS A 328 6.65 20.34 -2.43
CA HIS A 328 6.18 21.42 -1.54
C HIS A 328 7.22 21.93 -0.56
N ASP A 329 8.31 21.18 -0.31
CA ASP A 329 9.37 21.62 0.59
C ASP A 329 10.36 22.52 -0.16
N GLU A 330 10.90 23.54 0.53
CA GLU A 330 11.83 24.52 -0.04
C GLU A 330 13.21 23.91 -0.39
N GLY A 331 13.55 22.71 0.11
CA GLY A 331 14.82 22.05 -0.15
C GLY A 331 14.94 20.69 0.51
N PHE A 332 16.01 20.00 0.20
CA PHE A 332 16.25 18.63 0.66
C PHE A 332 16.58 18.58 2.18
N PRO A 333 16.08 17.58 2.93
CA PRO A 333 16.29 17.49 4.38
C PRO A 333 17.77 17.43 4.75
N LYS A 334 18.19 18.25 5.71
CA LYS A 334 19.57 18.28 6.20
C LYS A 334 19.85 17.16 7.19
N GLY A 335 21.10 16.66 7.20
CA GLY A 335 21.56 15.67 8.16
C GLY A 335 21.07 14.25 7.92
N VAL A 336 20.46 13.99 6.77
CA VAL A 336 20.08 12.63 6.36
C VAL A 336 21.30 11.88 5.83
N SER A 337 21.23 10.55 5.91
CA SER A 337 22.31 9.64 5.52
C SER A 337 21.90 8.61 4.48
N GLY A 338 20.65 8.61 4.05
CA GLY A 338 20.10 7.82 2.96
C GLY A 338 18.92 8.51 2.31
N LEU A 339 18.58 8.15 1.08
CA LEU A 339 17.47 8.68 0.29
C LEU A 339 16.65 7.53 -0.29
N TYR A 340 15.32 7.58 -0.12
CA TYR A 340 14.38 6.69 -0.79
C TYR A 340 13.35 7.51 -1.57
N LEU A 341 13.37 7.36 -2.89
CA LEU A 341 12.44 7.95 -3.85
C LEU A 341 11.51 6.82 -4.34
N PRO A 342 10.31 6.67 -3.81
CA PRO A 342 9.37 5.65 -4.26
C PRO A 342 8.78 5.98 -5.63
N GLY A 343 7.98 5.07 -6.16
CA GLY A 343 7.17 5.34 -7.34
C GLY A 343 6.03 6.33 -7.08
N GLY A 344 5.28 6.61 -8.11
CA GLY A 344 4.15 7.54 -8.09
C GLY A 344 3.82 8.03 -9.49
N TYR A 345 3.38 9.28 -9.58
CA TYR A 345 2.97 9.94 -10.82
C TYR A 345 3.74 11.25 -11.06
N PRO A 346 5.10 11.25 -11.08
CA PRO A 346 5.86 12.50 -11.28
C PRO A 346 5.56 13.16 -12.63
N GLU A 347 5.12 12.40 -13.63
CA GLU A 347 4.71 12.92 -14.93
C GLU A 347 3.48 13.83 -14.86
N LEU A 348 2.61 13.67 -13.87
CA LEU A 348 1.47 14.56 -13.66
C LEU A 348 1.89 15.90 -13.03
N PHE A 349 3.07 15.95 -12.43
CA PHE A 349 3.61 17.08 -11.69
C PHE A 349 4.98 17.52 -12.24
N ALA A 350 5.32 17.13 -13.48
CA ALA A 350 6.66 17.36 -14.04
C ALA A 350 7.04 18.84 -14.06
N GLY A 351 6.07 19.72 -14.36
CA GLY A 351 6.27 21.17 -14.32
C GLY A 351 6.52 21.70 -12.92
N GLU A 352 5.69 21.32 -11.93
CA GLU A 352 5.85 21.75 -10.55
C GLU A 352 7.17 21.26 -9.95
N LEU A 353 7.56 20.02 -10.21
CA LEU A 353 8.85 19.46 -9.79
C LEU A 353 10.02 20.24 -10.40
N SER A 354 9.92 20.62 -11.68
CA SER A 354 10.94 21.41 -12.39
C SER A 354 11.10 22.82 -11.80
N PHE A 355 10.03 23.44 -11.32
CA PHE A 355 10.10 24.77 -10.71
C PHE A 355 10.78 24.78 -9.33
N ASN A 356 10.88 23.62 -8.66
CA ASN A 356 11.59 23.52 -7.40
C ASN A 356 13.10 23.30 -7.60
N GLU A 357 13.75 24.27 -8.26
CA GLU A 357 15.17 24.19 -8.65
C GLU A 357 16.13 23.91 -7.50
N ASP A 358 15.85 24.43 -6.31
CA ASP A 358 16.72 24.23 -5.14
C ASP A 358 16.65 22.77 -4.67
N MET A 359 15.46 22.17 -4.67
CA MET A 359 15.28 20.74 -4.38
C MET A 359 16.02 19.88 -5.40
N LEU A 360 15.89 20.17 -6.70
CA LEU A 360 16.59 19.44 -7.77
C LEU A 360 18.12 19.48 -7.57
N LYS A 361 18.67 20.65 -7.30
CA LYS A 361 20.12 20.87 -7.07
C LYS A 361 20.60 20.15 -5.81
N ASP A 362 19.83 20.23 -4.74
CA ASP A 362 20.15 19.60 -3.45
C ASP A 362 20.15 18.08 -3.56
N VAL A 363 19.12 17.49 -4.17
CA VAL A 363 19.01 16.04 -4.41
C VAL A 363 20.17 15.55 -5.28
N LYS A 364 20.46 16.28 -6.38
CA LYS A 364 21.60 15.97 -7.25
C LYS A 364 22.91 15.95 -6.49
N SER A 365 23.20 17.03 -5.78
CA SER A 365 24.44 17.19 -5.00
C SER A 365 24.56 16.09 -3.92
N ALA A 366 23.47 15.72 -3.27
CA ALA A 366 23.44 14.66 -2.27
C ALA A 366 23.81 13.30 -2.90
N ILE A 367 23.20 12.93 -4.03
CA ILE A 367 23.48 11.67 -4.72
C ILE A 367 24.92 11.65 -5.26
N GLU A 368 25.38 12.73 -5.89
CA GLU A 368 26.75 12.85 -6.39
C GLU A 368 27.80 12.80 -5.27
N SER A 369 27.44 13.20 -4.05
CA SER A 369 28.31 13.05 -2.87
C SER A 369 28.40 11.61 -2.35
N GLY A 370 27.67 10.66 -2.97
CA GLY A 370 27.63 9.24 -2.61
C GLY A 370 26.61 8.91 -1.53
N LEU A 371 25.57 9.72 -1.36
CA LEU A 371 24.44 9.39 -0.46
C LEU A 371 23.78 8.08 -0.91
N PRO A 372 23.72 7.05 -0.07
CA PRO A 372 23.00 5.82 -0.40
C PRO A 372 21.56 6.11 -0.81
N THR A 373 21.20 5.74 -2.05
CA THR A 373 19.94 6.12 -2.67
C THR A 373 19.23 4.92 -3.28
N VAL A 374 17.94 4.82 -3.03
CA VAL A 374 17.01 3.88 -3.68
C VAL A 374 15.95 4.71 -4.41
N ALA A 375 15.80 4.52 -5.73
CA ALA A 375 14.84 5.23 -6.57
C ALA A 375 14.07 4.24 -7.45
N GLU A 376 12.78 4.14 -7.26
CA GLU A 376 11.91 3.19 -7.93
C GLU A 376 10.92 3.91 -8.87
N CYS A 377 10.79 3.44 -10.11
CA CYS A 377 9.79 3.86 -11.09
C CYS A 377 9.66 5.40 -11.19
N GLY A 378 8.64 6.02 -10.59
CA GLY A 378 8.49 7.48 -10.53
C GLY A 378 9.71 8.19 -9.93
N GLY A 379 10.30 7.63 -8.87
CA GLY A 379 11.53 8.14 -8.29
C GLY A 379 12.72 8.07 -9.25
N PHE A 380 12.79 7.04 -10.10
CA PHE A 380 13.79 6.94 -11.16
C PHE A 380 13.54 7.96 -12.27
N LEU A 381 12.28 8.17 -12.68
CA LEU A 381 11.92 9.20 -13.67
C LEU A 381 12.36 10.60 -13.21
N TYR A 382 12.16 10.92 -11.92
CA TYR A 382 12.61 12.18 -11.32
C TYR A 382 14.13 12.36 -11.36
N LEU A 383 14.91 11.27 -11.36
CA LEU A 383 16.37 11.34 -11.49
C LEU A 383 16.89 11.45 -12.94
N CYS A 384 16.03 11.33 -13.95
CA CYS A 384 16.39 11.58 -15.34
C CYS A 384 16.72 13.07 -15.58
N GLU A 385 17.34 13.39 -16.71
CA GLU A 385 17.65 14.78 -17.11
C GLU A 385 16.38 15.58 -17.35
N SER A 386 15.36 14.95 -17.95
CA SER A 386 14.05 15.55 -18.16
C SER A 386 12.93 14.52 -18.19
N LEU A 387 11.70 14.99 -17.99
CA LEU A 387 10.48 14.18 -17.95
C LEU A 387 9.40 14.82 -18.81
N GLU A 388 8.81 14.04 -19.71
CA GLU A 388 7.64 14.39 -20.48
C GLU A 388 6.38 14.24 -19.62
N ASP A 389 5.53 15.26 -19.61
CA ASP A 389 4.23 15.22 -18.94
C ASP A 389 3.15 14.52 -19.79
N GLY A 390 1.90 14.48 -19.27
CA GLY A 390 0.76 13.87 -19.96
C GLY A 390 0.32 14.62 -21.24
N ASN A 391 0.80 15.85 -21.47
CA ASN A 391 0.48 16.69 -22.64
C ASN A 391 1.58 16.63 -23.71
N GLY A 392 2.74 16.03 -23.41
CA GLY A 392 3.89 15.94 -24.28
C GLY A 392 4.91 17.08 -24.09
N ASP A 393 4.74 17.91 -23.04
CA ASP A 393 5.71 18.95 -22.68
C ASP A 393 6.84 18.33 -21.83
N ILE A 394 8.08 18.79 -22.09
CA ILE A 394 9.29 18.25 -21.46
C ILE A 394 9.82 19.23 -20.43
N TYR A 395 10.05 18.76 -19.20
CA TYR A 395 10.53 19.55 -18.07
C TYR A 395 11.84 19.00 -17.51
N GLU A 396 12.78 19.90 -17.19
CA GLU A 396 14.04 19.52 -16.53
C GLU A 396 13.78 18.89 -15.16
N GLN A 397 14.55 17.86 -14.82
CA GLN A 397 14.50 17.16 -13.55
C GLN A 397 15.88 17.12 -12.89
N VAL A 398 16.12 16.21 -11.94
CA VAL A 398 17.38 16.15 -11.17
C VAL A 398 18.63 15.97 -12.05
N GLY A 399 18.54 15.22 -13.15
CA GLY A 399 19.61 15.08 -14.12
C GLY A 399 20.81 14.24 -13.64
N ILE A 400 20.56 13.17 -12.91
CA ILE A 400 21.55 12.12 -12.61
C ILE A 400 21.75 11.25 -13.85
N PHE A 401 20.67 10.89 -14.54
CA PHE A 401 20.69 10.08 -15.76
C PHE A 401 20.41 10.95 -16.97
N LYS A 402 21.23 10.81 -18.00
CA LYS A 402 21.09 11.60 -19.23
C LYS A 402 19.89 11.17 -20.06
N GLY A 403 19.27 12.13 -20.71
CA GLY A 403 18.17 11.96 -21.61
C GLY A 403 16.80 12.05 -20.94
N ALA A 404 15.77 12.13 -21.80
CA ALA A 404 14.40 12.31 -21.37
C ALA A 404 13.72 10.97 -21.04
N ALA A 405 12.88 11.00 -20.02
CA ALA A 405 11.85 9.96 -19.83
C ALA A 405 10.57 10.40 -20.55
N THR A 406 10.03 9.55 -21.43
CA THR A 406 8.92 9.90 -22.32
C THR A 406 7.80 8.87 -22.29
N ASN A 407 6.57 9.33 -22.54
CA ASN A 407 5.40 8.48 -22.66
C ASN A 407 5.50 7.58 -23.92
N LYS A 408 5.25 6.28 -23.76
CA LYS A 408 5.25 5.35 -24.90
C LYS A 408 3.85 5.04 -25.42
N GLU A 409 2.81 5.72 -24.89
CA GLU A 409 1.39 5.53 -25.27
C GLU A 409 0.89 4.07 -25.09
N LYS A 410 1.72 3.20 -24.63
CA LYS A 410 1.43 1.79 -24.38
C LYS A 410 2.17 1.30 -23.14
N LEU A 411 1.66 0.26 -22.54
CA LEU A 411 2.32 -0.41 -21.43
C LEU A 411 3.68 -0.95 -21.89
N VAL A 412 4.75 -0.45 -21.28
CA VAL A 412 6.15 -0.82 -21.64
C VAL A 412 6.46 -2.18 -21.03
N ARG A 413 6.25 -2.30 -19.71
CA ARG A 413 6.46 -3.54 -18.96
C ARG A 413 5.39 -3.73 -17.90
N PHE A 414 5.13 -5.00 -17.59
CA PHE A 414 4.12 -5.36 -16.62
C PHE A 414 4.45 -6.68 -15.91
N GLY A 415 4.12 -6.73 -14.63
CA GLY A 415 4.04 -7.93 -13.81
C GLY A 415 5.36 -8.31 -13.15
N TYR A 416 5.36 -9.47 -12.55
CA TYR A 416 6.46 -9.99 -11.74
C TYR A 416 7.68 -10.40 -12.54
N SER A 417 8.85 -10.25 -11.93
CA SER A 417 10.14 -10.81 -12.39
C SER A 417 11.06 -11.08 -11.20
N LEU A 418 12.11 -11.84 -11.43
CA LEU A 418 13.22 -12.03 -10.48
C LEU A 418 14.40 -11.21 -10.98
N LEU A 419 14.94 -10.34 -10.13
CA LEU A 419 16.17 -9.57 -10.38
C LEU A 419 17.36 -10.33 -9.86
N SER A 420 18.44 -10.36 -10.65
CA SER A 420 19.73 -10.85 -10.25
C SER A 420 20.86 -9.94 -10.72
N GLN A 421 22.02 -10.00 -10.06
CA GLN A 421 23.21 -9.22 -10.38
C GLN A 421 24.47 -10.07 -10.29
N GLU A 422 25.47 -9.75 -11.14
CA GLU A 422 26.77 -10.47 -11.19
C GLU A 422 27.77 -9.99 -10.14
N GLU A 423 27.55 -8.81 -9.55
CA GLU A 423 28.43 -8.18 -8.56
C GLU A 423 27.62 -7.72 -7.33
N ASP A 424 28.31 -7.52 -6.21
CA ASP A 424 27.69 -6.93 -5.02
C ASP A 424 27.42 -5.43 -5.22
N SER A 425 26.31 -4.96 -4.68
CA SER A 425 25.91 -3.54 -4.74
C SER A 425 25.26 -3.08 -3.45
N LEU A 426 24.65 -1.88 -3.47
CA LEU A 426 23.90 -1.31 -2.34
C LEU A 426 22.89 -2.32 -1.77
N LEU A 427 22.05 -2.89 -2.63
CA LEU A 427 20.97 -3.78 -2.22
C LEU A 427 21.27 -5.26 -2.49
N PHE A 428 21.92 -5.58 -3.61
CA PHE A 428 22.05 -6.95 -4.11
C PHE A 428 23.38 -7.58 -3.72
N ARG A 429 23.37 -8.91 -3.65
CA ARG A 429 24.59 -9.72 -3.60
C ARG A 429 24.66 -10.59 -4.84
N LYS A 430 25.86 -10.88 -5.27
CA LYS A 430 26.13 -11.73 -6.44
C LYS A 430 25.30 -13.01 -6.40
N GLY A 431 24.54 -13.25 -7.46
CA GLY A 431 23.70 -14.44 -7.63
C GLY A 431 22.47 -14.52 -6.72
N GLU A 432 22.17 -13.46 -5.95
CA GLU A 432 20.91 -13.38 -5.20
C GLU A 432 19.75 -13.04 -6.14
N GLU A 433 18.64 -13.77 -6.01
CA GLU A 433 17.40 -13.47 -6.73
C GLU A 433 16.45 -12.70 -5.83
N VAL A 434 15.96 -11.56 -6.35
CA VAL A 434 15.03 -10.65 -5.65
C VAL A 434 13.76 -10.52 -6.46
N PRO A 435 12.59 -10.92 -5.92
CA PRO A 435 11.33 -10.72 -6.59
C PRO A 435 10.97 -9.22 -6.66
N MET A 436 10.40 -8.83 -7.78
CA MET A 436 9.97 -7.47 -8.05
C MET A 436 8.70 -7.44 -8.91
N HIS A 437 8.10 -6.26 -9.00
CA HIS A 437 6.99 -5.95 -9.87
C HIS A 437 7.30 -4.70 -10.69
N GLU A 438 6.87 -4.68 -11.96
CA GLU A 438 6.92 -3.50 -12.85
C GLU A 438 5.55 -3.20 -13.43
N PHE A 439 5.23 -1.91 -13.54
CA PHE A 439 4.07 -1.40 -14.25
C PHE A 439 4.32 0.05 -14.66
N HIS A 440 4.65 0.32 -15.93
CA HIS A 440 4.91 1.68 -16.39
C HIS A 440 4.59 1.89 -17.87
N TYR A 441 4.18 3.13 -18.20
CA TYR A 441 3.90 3.63 -19.54
C TYR A 441 4.99 4.57 -20.04
N TRP A 442 5.68 5.28 -19.13
CA TRP A 442 6.88 6.07 -19.43
C TRP A 442 8.09 5.17 -19.50
N ASP A 443 9.05 5.55 -20.34
CA ASP A 443 10.33 4.85 -20.42
C ASP A 443 11.46 5.86 -20.50
N ALA A 444 12.58 5.60 -19.81
CA ALA A 444 13.78 6.42 -19.85
C ALA A 444 14.56 6.17 -21.14
N ALA A 445 15.32 7.18 -21.59
CA ALA A 445 16.23 7.04 -22.73
C ALA A 445 17.25 5.89 -22.49
N ASP A 446 17.71 5.75 -21.25
CA ASP A 446 18.51 4.60 -20.78
C ASP A 446 17.91 4.07 -19.47
N PRO A 447 17.25 2.90 -19.48
CA PRO A 447 16.65 2.30 -18.28
C PRO A 447 17.66 1.57 -17.39
N GLY A 448 18.96 1.65 -17.67
CA GLY A 448 20.00 0.90 -16.99
C GLY A 448 20.13 -0.56 -17.46
N SER A 449 21.25 -1.17 -17.08
CA SER A 449 21.57 -2.54 -17.54
C SER A 449 22.31 -3.40 -16.50
N ASP A 450 22.44 -2.93 -15.26
CA ASP A 450 23.24 -3.63 -14.24
C ASP A 450 22.54 -4.89 -13.72
N LEU A 451 21.20 -4.92 -13.74
CA LEU A 451 20.41 -6.05 -13.29
C LEU A 451 19.83 -6.85 -14.45
N LEU A 452 19.73 -8.16 -14.25
CA LEU A 452 18.99 -9.07 -15.13
C LEU A 452 17.64 -9.38 -14.50
N ALA A 453 16.55 -8.97 -15.15
CA ALA A 453 15.20 -9.33 -14.80
C ALA A 453 14.77 -10.56 -15.58
N THR A 454 14.32 -11.62 -14.89
CA THR A 454 13.84 -12.86 -15.51
C THR A 454 12.38 -13.08 -15.15
N LYS A 455 11.52 -13.23 -16.16
CA LYS A 455 10.11 -13.57 -15.95
C LYS A 455 9.97 -14.95 -15.31
N PRO A 456 9.11 -15.13 -14.28
CA PRO A 456 8.98 -16.40 -13.56
C PRO A 456 8.44 -17.52 -14.45
N LEU A 457 7.72 -17.17 -15.51
CA LEU A 457 7.20 -18.10 -16.51
C LEU A 457 7.80 -17.82 -17.88
N GLY A 458 8.24 -18.87 -18.57
CA GLY A 458 8.76 -18.79 -19.94
C GLY A 458 10.20 -18.29 -20.08
N GLY A 459 10.91 -17.97 -18.99
CA GLY A 459 12.35 -17.69 -18.98
C GLY A 459 12.81 -16.45 -19.78
N ARG A 460 11.86 -15.57 -20.22
CA ARG A 460 12.23 -14.31 -20.89
C ARG A 460 12.98 -13.42 -19.90
N SER A 461 14.15 -12.96 -20.31
CA SER A 461 14.99 -12.04 -19.52
C SER A 461 15.28 -10.76 -20.26
N TYR A 462 15.57 -9.69 -19.51
CA TYR A 462 15.99 -8.40 -20.03
C TYR A 462 16.86 -7.69 -19.00
N ARG A 463 17.76 -6.82 -19.49
CA ARG A 463 18.56 -5.96 -18.63
C ARG A 463 17.76 -4.72 -18.23
N CYS A 464 17.98 -4.23 -17.00
CA CYS A 464 17.30 -3.06 -16.44
C CYS A 464 18.07 -2.51 -15.25
N ALA A 465 17.69 -1.32 -14.82
CA ALA A 465 18.13 -0.60 -13.63
C ALA A 465 19.64 -0.35 -13.53
N TYR A 466 19.96 0.69 -12.77
CA TYR A 466 21.32 0.99 -12.30
C TYR A 466 21.47 0.45 -10.88
N SER A 467 22.57 -0.21 -10.59
CA SER A 467 22.82 -0.81 -9.30
C SER A 467 24.29 -0.77 -8.94
N THR A 468 24.67 0.23 -8.16
CA THR A 468 26.05 0.45 -7.71
C THR A 468 26.20 0.28 -6.20
N ASP A 469 27.36 0.59 -5.66
CA ASP A 469 27.62 0.56 -4.21
C ASP A 469 26.78 1.55 -3.39
N THR A 470 26.28 2.63 -4.02
CA THR A 470 25.54 3.71 -3.35
C THR A 470 24.19 4.01 -3.98
N LEU A 471 23.84 3.39 -5.10
CA LEU A 471 22.64 3.73 -5.85
C LEU A 471 21.95 2.47 -6.37
N TYR A 472 20.64 2.39 -6.15
CA TYR A 472 19.71 1.58 -6.93
C TYR A 472 18.71 2.54 -7.59
N ALA A 473 18.55 2.48 -8.90
CA ALA A 473 17.58 3.29 -9.64
C ALA A 473 17.05 2.55 -10.87
N GLY A 474 15.74 2.46 -11.01
CA GLY A 474 15.10 1.77 -12.13
C GLY A 474 13.58 1.67 -12.01
N PHE A 475 12.96 1.08 -13.01
CA PHE A 475 11.51 0.84 -13.01
C PHE A 475 11.03 -0.25 -12.05
N PRO A 476 11.83 -1.30 -11.74
CA PRO A 476 11.39 -2.33 -10.83
C PRO A 476 11.09 -1.80 -9.43
N HIS A 477 9.90 -2.11 -8.91
CA HIS A 477 9.52 -1.89 -7.53
C HIS A 477 9.96 -3.06 -6.66
N LEU A 478 10.68 -2.76 -5.59
CA LEU A 478 11.17 -3.73 -4.61
C LEU A 478 10.26 -3.74 -3.38
N TYR A 479 9.83 -4.92 -2.97
CA TYR A 479 9.13 -5.07 -1.71
C TYR A 479 10.13 -5.40 -0.60
N LEU A 480 10.77 -4.35 -0.02
CA LEU A 480 11.83 -4.52 0.98
C LEU A 480 11.36 -5.32 2.20
N ALA A 481 10.07 -5.21 2.54
CA ALA A 481 9.45 -5.98 3.60
C ALA A 481 9.46 -7.50 3.33
N GLY A 482 9.33 -7.91 2.07
CA GLY A 482 9.41 -9.32 1.66
C GLY A 482 10.83 -9.89 1.73
N LYS A 483 11.85 -9.03 1.64
CA LYS A 483 13.28 -9.37 1.69
C LYS A 483 14.02 -8.43 2.65
N PRO A 484 13.85 -8.57 3.99
CA PRO A 484 14.41 -7.63 4.98
C PRO A 484 15.93 -7.42 4.90
N LYS A 485 16.65 -8.37 4.31
CA LYS A 485 18.10 -8.23 4.06
C LYS A 485 18.44 -7.06 3.15
N LEU A 486 17.55 -6.69 2.20
CA LEU A 486 17.75 -5.51 1.34
C LEU A 486 17.65 -4.23 2.17
N ALA A 487 16.64 -4.13 3.02
CA ALA A 487 16.46 -3.02 3.95
C ALA A 487 17.66 -2.89 4.91
N ALA A 488 18.13 -4.03 5.48
CA ALA A 488 19.30 -4.04 6.35
C ALA A 488 20.55 -3.47 5.67
N ARG A 489 20.84 -3.91 4.45
CA ARG A 489 21.99 -3.41 3.66
C ARG A 489 21.91 -1.93 3.38
N PHE A 490 20.73 -1.45 2.99
CA PHE A 490 20.49 -0.02 2.76
C PHE A 490 20.73 0.78 4.04
N VAL A 491 20.15 0.36 5.17
CA VAL A 491 20.31 1.03 6.47
C VAL A 491 21.76 1.00 6.94
N GLU A 492 22.48 -0.11 6.79
CA GLU A 492 23.90 -0.23 7.12
C GLU A 492 24.79 0.74 6.32
N LYS A 493 24.55 0.83 4.99
CA LYS A 493 25.27 1.77 4.13
C LYS A 493 24.96 3.22 4.49
N ALA A 494 23.68 3.53 4.77
CA ALA A 494 23.26 4.85 5.22
C ALA A 494 23.93 5.21 6.56
N ALA A 495 23.94 4.31 7.55
CA ALA A 495 24.63 4.55 8.82
C ALA A 495 26.14 4.80 8.63
N ALA A 496 26.79 4.03 7.78
CA ALA A 496 28.21 4.20 7.46
C ALA A 496 28.49 5.56 6.75
N PHE A 497 27.61 6.01 5.88
CA PHE A 497 27.70 7.34 5.24
C PHE A 497 27.55 8.46 6.26
N GLY A 498 26.58 8.38 7.16
CA GLY A 498 26.33 9.35 8.21
C GLY A 498 27.55 9.52 9.15
N LYS A 499 28.18 8.40 9.57
CA LYS A 499 29.40 8.44 10.39
C LYS A 499 30.55 9.19 9.71
N ARG A 500 30.84 8.90 8.44
CA ARG A 500 31.90 9.58 7.66
C ARG A 500 31.69 11.11 7.54
N ARG A 501 30.42 11.57 7.53
CA ARG A 501 30.13 13.03 7.51
C ARG A 501 30.31 13.71 8.86
N CYS A 502 30.15 12.99 9.96
CA CYS A 502 30.40 13.55 11.30
C CYS A 502 31.90 13.61 11.66
N GLU A 503 32.75 12.85 10.97
CA GLU A 503 34.21 12.83 11.18
C GLU A 503 34.98 13.86 10.33
N LYS A 504 34.32 14.49 9.36
CA LYS A 504 34.83 15.62 8.55
C LYS A 504 34.33 16.94 9.06
#